data_2ed64fd5209ca124a1bd3683557ce20a
#
_entry.id   2ed64fd5209ca124a1bd3683557ce20a
#
_cell.length_a   1.000
_cell.length_b   1.000
_cell.length_c   1.000
_cell.angle_alpha   90.00
_cell.angle_beta   90.00
_cell.angle_gamma   90.00
#
_symmetry.space_group_name_H-M   'P 1'
#
loop_
_entity.id
_entity.type
_entity.pdbx_description
1 polymer ?
#
loop_
_entity_poly.entity_id
_entity_poly.type
_entity_poly.pdbx_seq_one_letter_code
_entity_poly.pdbx_strand_id
1 'polypeptide(L)'
;MRKDISVIAIMNASGQVVPLSIIWSDGRKFDIDRVLDIRKKASTKGGGMGLRYTCEISGKEKYLWLDGYVWFVEIESENNV
;
A
#
# COMPACT_ATOMS: atom_id res chain seq x y z
N MET A 1 -5.76 -2.20 12.39
CA MET A 1 -4.55 -1.43 12.82
C MET A 1 -3.78 -1.00 11.59
N ARG A 2 -3.26 0.21 11.63
CA ARG A 2 -2.46 0.78 10.54
C ARG A 2 -0.98 0.50 10.77
N LYS A 3 -0.27 0.08 9.73
CA LYS A 3 1.18 -0.06 9.76
C LYS A 3 1.78 0.73 8.61
N ASP A 4 2.54 1.76 8.94
CA ASP A 4 3.24 2.56 7.94
C ASP A 4 4.42 1.76 7.39
N ILE A 5 4.61 1.83 6.07
CA ILE A 5 5.64 1.07 5.38
C ILE A 5 6.35 1.95 4.36
N SER A 6 7.53 1.53 3.95
CA SER A 6 8.26 2.17 2.87
C SER A 6 7.82 1.59 1.53
N VAL A 7 7.75 2.44 0.53
CA VAL A 7 7.33 2.04 -0.82
C VAL A 7 8.24 2.72 -1.83
N ILE A 8 8.66 1.97 -2.83
CA ILE A 8 9.29 2.53 -4.01
C ILE A 8 8.17 2.82 -5.00
N ALA A 9 8.04 4.07 -5.41
CA ALA A 9 6.96 4.50 -6.28
C ALA A 9 7.48 5.47 -7.33
N ILE A 10 6.72 5.58 -8.42
CA ILE A 10 6.97 6.58 -9.46
C ILE A 10 5.75 7.47 -9.59
N MET A 11 5.95 8.67 -10.13
CA MET A 11 4.86 9.49 -10.62
C MET A 11 4.86 9.36 -12.13
N ASN A 12 3.76 8.88 -12.70
CA ASN A 12 3.69 8.71 -14.15
C ASN A 12 3.42 10.04 -14.87
N ALA A 13 3.40 10.00 -16.19
CA ALA A 13 3.24 11.20 -17.02
C ALA A 13 1.92 11.93 -16.79
N SER A 14 0.88 11.24 -16.30
CA SER A 14 -0.41 11.87 -15.98
C SER A 14 -0.50 12.37 -14.54
N GLY A 15 0.60 12.31 -13.78
CA GLY A 15 0.63 12.80 -12.39
C GLY A 15 0.14 11.79 -11.37
N GLN A 16 -0.12 10.55 -11.78
CA GLN A 16 -0.55 9.50 -10.86
C GLN A 16 0.66 8.87 -10.18
N VAL A 17 0.59 8.70 -8.87
CA VAL A 17 1.61 7.97 -8.11
C VAL A 17 1.33 6.49 -8.23
N VAL A 18 2.33 5.72 -8.67
CA VAL A 18 2.20 4.28 -8.89
C VAL A 18 3.24 3.54 -8.06
N PRO A 19 2.82 2.68 -7.13
CA PRO A 19 3.74 1.90 -6.32
C PRO A 19 4.36 0.77 -7.13
N LEU A 20 5.66 0.55 -6.95
CA LEU A 20 6.41 -0.50 -7.64
C LEU A 20 6.81 -1.64 -6.71
N SER A 21 7.18 -1.32 -5.48
CA SER A 21 7.64 -2.30 -4.49
C SER A 21 7.34 -1.83 -3.10
N ILE A 22 7.06 -2.78 -2.22
CA ILE A 22 6.89 -2.56 -0.78
C ILE A 22 8.17 -3.01 -0.08
N ILE A 23 8.66 -2.19 0.84
CA ILE A 23 9.77 -2.56 1.71
C ILE A 23 9.21 -2.73 3.12
N TRP A 24 9.20 -3.97 3.58
CA TRP A 24 8.66 -4.32 4.90
C TRP A 24 9.60 -3.89 6.01
N SER A 25 9.10 -3.84 7.24
CA SER A 25 9.88 -3.36 8.39
C SER A 25 11.12 -4.18 8.70
N ASP A 26 11.18 -5.43 8.25
CA ASP A 26 12.37 -6.28 8.40
C ASP A 26 13.36 -6.16 7.23
N GLY A 27 13.10 -5.24 6.29
CA GLY A 27 13.96 -5.00 5.14
C GLY A 27 13.63 -5.83 3.91
N ARG A 28 12.70 -6.77 3.99
CA ARG A 28 12.31 -7.56 2.83
C ARG A 28 11.57 -6.70 1.82
N LYS A 29 11.88 -6.91 0.56
CA LYS A 29 11.28 -6.19 -0.57
C LYS A 29 10.31 -7.10 -1.30
N PHE A 30 9.11 -6.61 -1.54
CA PHE A 30 8.09 -7.32 -2.31
C PHE A 30 7.70 -6.48 -3.50
N ASP A 31 7.93 -7.00 -4.70
CA ASP A 31 7.56 -6.30 -5.93
C ASP A 31 6.06 -6.40 -6.15
N ILE A 32 5.48 -5.30 -6.61
CA ILE A 32 4.08 -5.26 -7.00
C ILE A 32 4.01 -5.70 -8.45
N ASP A 33 3.30 -6.80 -8.72
CA ASP A 33 3.18 -7.34 -10.06
C ASP A 33 2.35 -6.41 -10.94
N ARG A 34 1.24 -5.89 -10.40
CA ARG A 34 0.44 -4.87 -11.06
C ARG A 34 -0.53 -4.22 -10.08
N VAL A 35 -0.97 -3.02 -10.43
CA VAL A 35 -2.03 -2.30 -9.72
C VAL A 35 -3.33 -2.56 -10.48
N LEU A 36 -4.30 -3.13 -9.80
CA LEU A 36 -5.57 -3.53 -10.40
C LEU A 36 -6.62 -2.43 -10.32
N ASP A 37 -6.58 -1.61 -9.26
CA ASP A 37 -7.59 -0.58 -9.02
C ASP A 37 -7.03 0.48 -8.07
N ILE A 38 -7.49 1.71 -8.23
CA ILE A 38 -7.13 2.82 -7.35
C ILE A 38 -8.41 3.56 -7.00
N ARG A 39 -8.70 3.70 -5.72
CA ARG A 39 -9.91 4.38 -5.24
C ARG A 39 -9.62 5.32 -4.09
N LYS A 40 -10.30 6.45 -4.08
CA LYS A 40 -10.33 7.32 -2.93
C LYS A 40 -11.29 6.70 -1.90
N LYS A 41 -10.81 6.43 -0.69
CA LYS A 41 -11.59 5.70 0.29
C LYS A 41 -11.10 5.96 1.71
N ALA A 42 -12.02 5.88 2.67
CA ALA A 42 -11.67 5.92 4.09
C ALA A 42 -11.19 4.54 4.53
N SER A 43 -10.10 4.51 5.29
CA SER A 43 -9.60 3.29 5.91
C SER A 43 -10.28 3.09 7.24
N THR A 44 -11.10 2.05 7.37
CA THR A 44 -11.83 1.75 8.61
C THR A 44 -10.93 1.16 9.68
N LYS A 45 -9.93 0.39 9.29
CA LYS A 45 -8.97 -0.23 10.22
C LYS A 45 -7.78 0.67 10.51
N GLY A 46 -7.33 1.41 9.51
CA GLY A 46 -6.16 2.27 9.63
C GLY A 46 -6.46 3.66 10.18
N GLY A 47 -7.73 4.06 10.23
CA GLY A 47 -8.14 5.34 10.81
C GLY A 47 -7.79 6.55 9.96
N GLY A 48 -7.63 6.41 8.66
CA GLY A 48 -7.29 7.51 7.77
C GLY A 48 -8.16 7.54 6.52
N MET A 49 -8.02 8.61 5.76
CA MET A 49 -8.61 8.73 4.44
C MET A 49 -7.50 8.89 3.41
N GLY A 50 -7.60 8.18 2.29
CA GLY A 50 -6.58 8.27 1.26
C GLY A 50 -6.93 7.50 0.02
N LEU A 51 -5.92 7.20 -0.78
CA LEU A 51 -6.07 6.36 -1.96
C LEU A 51 -5.83 4.91 -1.57
N ARG A 52 -6.76 4.04 -1.93
CA ARG A 52 -6.58 2.61 -1.76
C ARG A 52 -6.21 2.01 -3.11
N TYR A 53 -5.04 1.39 -3.13
CA TYR A 53 -4.53 0.67 -4.29
C TYR A 53 -4.78 -0.81 -4.08
N THR A 54 -5.49 -1.43 -5.02
CA THR A 54 -5.59 -2.89 -5.04
C THR A 54 -4.42 -3.40 -5.88
N CYS A 55 -3.50 -4.11 -5.24
CA CYS A 55 -2.26 -4.56 -5.84
C CYS A 55 -2.22 -6.07 -5.91
N GLU A 56 -1.64 -6.60 -6.99
CA GLU A 56 -1.31 -8.01 -7.06
C GLU A 56 0.15 -8.19 -6.66
N ILE A 57 0.39 -8.99 -5.64
CA ILE A 57 1.72 -9.27 -5.11
C ILE A 57 1.82 -10.78 -4.92
N SER A 58 2.76 -11.42 -5.61
CA SER A 58 2.94 -12.87 -5.56
C SER A 58 1.64 -13.64 -5.81
N GLY A 59 0.86 -13.19 -6.80
CA GLY A 59 -0.39 -13.82 -7.19
C GLY A 59 -1.57 -13.57 -6.27
N LYS A 60 -1.42 -12.72 -5.25
CA LYS A 60 -2.50 -12.41 -4.30
C LYS A 60 -2.86 -10.95 -4.37
N GLU A 61 -4.14 -10.64 -4.20
CA GLU A 61 -4.61 -9.27 -4.09
C GLU A 61 -4.38 -8.75 -2.67
N LYS A 62 -3.77 -7.57 -2.58
CA LYS A 62 -3.51 -6.87 -1.33
C LYS A 62 -3.90 -5.41 -1.49
N TYR A 63 -4.35 -4.79 -0.40
CA TYR A 63 -4.62 -3.36 -0.37
C TYR A 63 -3.42 -2.61 0.18
N LEU A 64 -3.04 -1.56 -0.55
CA LEU A 64 -2.00 -0.64 -0.16
C LEU A 64 -2.60 0.76 -0.15
N TRP A 65 -2.34 1.52 0.90
CA TRP A 65 -2.95 2.83 1.09
C TRP A 65 -1.91 3.94 1.01
N LEU A 66 -2.31 5.05 0.42
CA LEU A 66 -1.52 6.27 0.39
C LEU A 66 -2.33 7.40 1.00
N ASP A 67 -1.83 7.94 2.12
CA ASP A 67 -2.42 9.05 2.85
C ASP A 67 -1.43 10.21 2.79
N GLY A 68 -1.71 11.21 1.93
CA GLY A 68 -0.74 12.26 1.65
C GLY A 68 0.53 11.70 1.04
N TYR A 69 1.59 11.64 1.84
CA TYR A 69 2.89 11.09 1.41
C TYR A 69 3.25 9.80 2.15
N VAL A 70 2.34 9.29 2.97
CA VAL A 70 2.61 8.13 3.81
C VAL A 70 1.87 6.92 3.25
N TRP A 71 2.63 5.85 2.99
CA TRP A 71 2.08 4.57 2.58
C TRP A 71 1.84 3.70 3.80
N PHE A 72 0.72 3.01 3.82
CA PHE A 72 0.44 2.09 4.91
C PHE A 72 -0.38 0.89 4.45
N VAL A 73 -0.37 -0.13 5.27
CA VAL A 73 -1.23 -1.31 5.13
C VAL A 73 -2.08 -1.45 6.38
N GLU A 74 -3.22 -2.12 6.24
CA GLU A 74 -4.06 -2.48 7.36
C GLU A 74 -3.72 -3.89 7.79
N ILE A 75 -3.46 -4.09 9.07
CA ILE A 75 -3.15 -5.40 9.65
C ILE A 75 -4.09 -5.69 10.80
N GLU A 76 -4.29 -6.97 11.09
CA GLU A 76 -5.17 -7.38 12.20
C GLU A 76 -4.56 -7.01 13.53
N SER A 77 -3.30 -7.40 13.74
CA SER A 77 -2.57 -7.14 14.96
C SER A 77 -1.09 -7.35 14.71
N GLU A 78 -0.24 -6.52 15.32
CA GLU A 78 1.21 -6.70 15.24
C GLU A 78 1.70 -7.93 15.98
N ASN A 79 0.95 -8.41 16.95
CA ASN A 79 1.28 -9.60 17.71
C ASN A 79 0.82 -10.89 17.02
N ASN A 80 0.12 -10.78 15.94
CA ASN A 80 -0.45 -11.90 15.23
C ASN A 80 0.50 -12.36 14.14
N VAL A 81 1.59 -12.91 14.55
CA VAL A 81 2.65 -13.39 13.66
C VAL A 81 2.65 -14.90 13.57
#